data_db6b92b2c2b726d125ca6b4761cc661b
#
_entry.id   db6b92b2c2b726d125ca6b4761cc661b
#
_cell.length_a   1.000
_cell.length_b   1.000
_cell.length_c   1.000
_cell.angle_alpha   90.00
_cell.angle_beta   90.00
_cell.angle_gamma   90.00
#
_symmetry.space_group_name_H-M   'P 1'
#
loop_
_entity.id
_entity.type
_entity.pdbx_description
1 polymer ?
#
loop_
_entity_poly.entity_id
_entity_poly.type
_entity_poly.pdbx_seq_one_letter_code
_entity_poly.pdbx_strand_id
1 'polypeptide(L)'
;MPEKLEELVRAALQSAQEAGELPAFDVTEFGFERPADSANGDWSSTVAMRSARLAHCAPAKIAGAILAHMPASDAVAKVEVAGPGFINFYLNAASSNEVFRTIREQGEGYGRSDLGHGTKVQVEFVSANPVGPLHIGHGRWAALGDSLSRILEHAGYDVEREYYINDHGSQMDVFGHSVSKRYLQLVEVMEKDGCDLAAAREALLADREAFVADEADEHPETHPYTDAFNADLGGNAYGGDYIVDLAVRFHELDGLKWADATEDERMADFRERGYQMMLESIRQTCHEARCDFDVWFSERSLYVKDETGSSAVDRALAKLDELGYLYKDEAGALWFRSTDFGDDKDRVLIKTNGEYTYFASDVAYHWNKFQRVDHVIDIWGADHHGYIQRVKSACTALGYPTQFEVLLGQLVNLLRNGQPVRMSKRKGTMVTFDELLEEVGADATRYTLVAKSNNQMIDFDIELAKKQDNTNPVYYVQYAHARTCSILRKAAGVSKEEAAELGMDEVASRAIGAEYDLGLLTDSTEAALARKLSEFGGLIESCARDRAPFRLTHYAEELAAAFHSFYAACQVLPSEGRPVEEGLSRARLAAVDATRRVLALSLTMVGVAALQTM
;
A
#
# COMPACT_ATOMS: atom_id res chain seq x y z
N MET A 1 -17.48 19.24 12.24
CA MET A 1 -17.93 20.55 11.70
C MET A 1 -19.06 20.38 10.68
N PRO A 2 -19.01 19.49 9.67
CA PRO A 2 -20.12 19.27 8.74
C PRO A 2 -21.47 19.03 9.41
N GLU A 3 -21.52 18.23 10.45
CA GLU A 3 -22.73 17.95 11.23
C GLU A 3 -23.38 19.22 11.80
N LYS A 4 -22.58 20.12 12.39
CA LYS A 4 -23.10 21.42 12.88
C LYS A 4 -23.64 22.30 11.75
N LEU A 5 -22.98 22.31 10.60
CA LEU A 5 -23.44 23.06 9.44
C LEU A 5 -24.72 22.44 8.85
N GLU A 6 -24.83 21.11 8.89
CA GLU A 6 -26.06 20.42 8.49
C GLU A 6 -27.25 20.78 9.38
N GLU A 7 -27.06 20.81 10.70
CA GLU A 7 -28.09 21.26 11.65
C GLU A 7 -28.56 22.70 11.34
N LEU A 8 -27.61 23.60 11.08
CA LEU A 8 -27.93 24.99 10.71
C LEU A 8 -28.74 25.08 9.42
N VAL A 9 -28.33 24.33 8.39
CA VAL A 9 -29.03 24.31 7.09
C VAL A 9 -30.39 23.68 7.21
N ARG A 10 -30.56 22.60 7.97
CA ARG A 10 -31.86 21.96 8.22
C ARG A 10 -32.81 22.90 8.98
N ALA A 11 -32.32 23.58 10.01
CA ALA A 11 -33.11 24.57 10.75
C ALA A 11 -33.52 25.74 9.88
N ALA A 12 -32.60 26.27 9.05
CA ALA A 12 -32.90 27.35 8.10
C ALA A 12 -33.95 26.93 7.05
N LEU A 13 -33.82 25.71 6.52
CA LEU A 13 -34.77 25.18 5.54
C LEU A 13 -36.16 25.01 6.14
N GLN A 14 -36.24 24.43 7.34
CA GLN A 14 -37.51 24.28 8.06
C GLN A 14 -38.17 25.65 8.32
N SER A 15 -37.41 26.62 8.79
CA SER A 15 -37.90 27.99 9.04
C SER A 15 -38.41 28.65 7.75
N ALA A 16 -37.73 28.48 6.62
CA ALA A 16 -38.18 29.01 5.33
C ALA A 16 -39.47 28.34 4.82
N GLN A 17 -39.66 27.06 5.10
CA GLN A 17 -40.91 26.35 4.80
C GLN A 17 -42.07 26.79 5.70
N GLU A 18 -41.83 26.93 7.01
CA GLU A 18 -42.82 27.43 7.96
C GLU A 18 -43.27 28.88 7.65
N ALA A 19 -42.35 29.72 7.15
CA ALA A 19 -42.62 31.05 6.66
C ALA A 19 -43.37 31.09 5.32
N GLY A 20 -43.50 29.94 4.64
CA GLY A 20 -44.17 29.85 3.34
C GLY A 20 -43.33 30.35 2.15
N GLU A 21 -42.06 30.64 2.35
CA GLU A 21 -41.12 31.06 1.28
C GLU A 21 -40.71 29.90 0.39
N LEU A 22 -40.65 28.68 0.94
CA LEU A 22 -40.44 27.44 0.24
C LEU A 22 -41.61 26.47 0.44
N PRO A 23 -41.95 25.64 -0.56
CA PRO A 23 -42.94 24.59 -0.37
C PRO A 23 -42.39 23.52 0.61
N ALA A 24 -43.29 22.74 1.20
CA ALA A 24 -42.89 21.61 2.04
C ALA A 24 -42.32 20.49 1.17
N PHE A 25 -41.11 20.05 1.48
CA PHE A 25 -40.42 18.87 0.91
C PHE A 25 -39.41 18.36 1.91
N ASP A 26 -39.16 17.07 1.86
CA ASP A 26 -38.11 16.42 2.67
C ASP A 26 -36.81 16.38 1.92
N VAL A 27 -35.73 16.91 2.52
CA VAL A 27 -34.38 16.77 2.04
C VAL A 27 -33.76 15.60 2.79
N THR A 28 -33.56 14.46 2.09
CA THR A 28 -33.09 13.23 2.72
C THR A 28 -31.62 13.29 3.07
N GLU A 29 -30.77 13.61 2.08
CA GLU A 29 -29.32 13.68 2.28
C GLU A 29 -28.71 14.82 1.48
N PHE A 30 -27.83 15.56 2.11
CA PHE A 30 -26.93 16.51 1.46
C PHE A 30 -25.60 16.57 2.20
N GLY A 31 -24.53 16.84 1.47
CA GLY A 31 -23.20 16.91 2.02
C GLY A 31 -22.63 18.31 1.98
N PHE A 32 -21.51 18.43 2.65
CA PHE A 32 -20.63 19.60 2.60
C PHE A 32 -19.33 19.19 1.94
N GLU A 33 -18.86 20.03 1.04
CA GLU A 33 -17.59 19.83 0.34
C GLU A 33 -16.69 21.04 0.61
N ARG A 34 -15.38 20.83 0.58
CA ARG A 34 -14.45 21.94 0.64
C ARG A 34 -14.29 22.55 -0.74
N PRO A 35 -14.51 23.87 -0.92
CA PRO A 35 -14.24 24.52 -2.19
C PRO A 35 -12.75 24.38 -2.57
N ALA A 36 -12.48 24.16 -3.85
CA ALA A 36 -11.12 24.11 -4.37
C ALA A 36 -10.39 25.45 -4.18
N ASP A 37 -11.11 26.56 -4.32
CA ASP A 37 -10.62 27.91 -4.04
C ASP A 37 -11.14 28.36 -2.66
N SER A 38 -10.21 28.67 -1.75
CA SER A 38 -10.50 29.17 -0.40
C SER A 38 -11.25 30.50 -0.38
N ALA A 39 -11.20 31.28 -1.45
CA ALA A 39 -12.01 32.48 -1.61
C ALA A 39 -13.52 32.18 -1.55
N ASN A 40 -13.93 30.94 -1.82
CA ASN A 40 -15.31 30.47 -1.75
C ASN A 40 -15.71 29.89 -0.36
N GLY A 41 -14.92 30.15 0.68
CA GLY A 41 -15.20 29.73 2.06
C GLY A 41 -14.52 28.43 2.46
N ASP A 42 -14.82 28.00 3.69
CA ASP A 42 -14.26 26.78 4.29
C ASP A 42 -15.06 25.53 3.92
N TRP A 43 -16.38 25.70 3.72
CA TRP A 43 -17.31 24.64 3.34
C TRP A 43 -18.34 25.17 2.35
N SER A 44 -18.80 24.30 1.45
CA SER A 44 -19.87 24.58 0.50
C SER A 44 -20.88 23.45 0.49
N SER A 45 -22.16 23.79 0.41
CA SER A 45 -23.24 22.81 0.27
C SER A 45 -23.98 22.98 -1.06
N THR A 46 -24.32 21.85 -1.66
CA THR A 46 -25.14 21.76 -2.87
C THR A 46 -26.63 21.50 -2.56
N VAL A 47 -27.05 21.62 -1.30
CA VAL A 47 -28.40 21.30 -0.84
C VAL A 47 -29.48 21.97 -1.69
N ALA A 48 -29.30 23.24 -2.06
CA ALA A 48 -30.30 23.98 -2.86
C ALA A 48 -30.44 23.40 -4.28
N MET A 49 -29.34 22.94 -4.90
CA MET A 49 -29.37 22.31 -6.21
C MET A 49 -30.01 20.91 -6.16
N ARG A 50 -29.71 20.13 -5.13
CA ARG A 50 -30.32 18.81 -4.91
C ARG A 50 -31.82 18.89 -4.63
N SER A 51 -32.22 19.91 -3.89
CA SER A 51 -33.62 20.15 -3.52
C SER A 51 -34.48 20.75 -4.64
N ALA A 52 -33.88 21.32 -5.68
CA ALA A 52 -34.58 22.07 -6.72
C ALA A 52 -35.73 21.30 -7.39
N ARG A 53 -35.52 20.01 -7.65
CA ARG A 53 -36.56 19.14 -8.25
C ARG A 53 -37.69 18.84 -7.28
N LEU A 54 -37.40 18.62 -6.01
CA LEU A 54 -38.38 18.32 -4.96
C LEU A 54 -39.23 19.55 -4.62
N ALA A 55 -38.58 20.71 -4.53
CA ALA A 55 -39.19 21.99 -4.25
C ALA A 55 -39.90 22.62 -5.45
N HIS A 56 -39.73 22.12 -6.66
CA HIS A 56 -40.16 22.76 -7.92
C HIS A 56 -39.75 24.24 -8.00
N CYS A 57 -38.58 24.58 -7.45
CA CYS A 57 -38.04 25.94 -7.37
C CYS A 57 -36.62 26.00 -7.96
N ALA A 58 -36.22 27.16 -8.46
CA ALA A 58 -34.85 27.40 -8.89
C ALA A 58 -33.87 27.26 -7.71
N PRO A 59 -32.69 26.60 -7.88
CA PRO A 59 -31.73 26.46 -6.79
C PRO A 59 -31.33 27.77 -6.12
N ALA A 60 -31.12 28.84 -6.88
CA ALA A 60 -30.77 30.15 -6.36
C ALA A 60 -31.87 30.72 -5.41
N LYS A 61 -33.16 30.44 -5.69
CA LYS A 61 -34.27 30.83 -4.82
C LYS A 61 -34.22 30.05 -3.50
N ILE A 62 -33.96 28.74 -3.56
CA ILE A 62 -33.85 27.88 -2.38
C ILE A 62 -32.64 28.31 -1.54
N ALA A 63 -31.48 28.54 -2.15
CA ALA A 63 -30.29 29.01 -1.46
C ALA A 63 -30.50 30.37 -0.78
N GLY A 64 -31.19 31.30 -1.47
CA GLY A 64 -31.53 32.62 -0.92
C GLY A 64 -32.47 32.52 0.29
N ALA A 65 -33.51 31.66 0.24
CA ALA A 65 -34.40 31.42 1.36
C ALA A 65 -33.68 30.79 2.56
N ILE A 66 -32.82 29.76 2.31
CA ILE A 66 -31.99 29.17 3.36
C ILE A 66 -31.09 30.23 4.00
N LEU A 67 -30.45 31.10 3.21
CA LEU A 67 -29.59 32.16 3.72
C LEU A 67 -30.37 33.16 4.58
N ALA A 68 -31.58 33.57 4.14
CA ALA A 68 -32.41 34.51 4.86
C ALA A 68 -32.89 34.00 6.24
N HIS A 69 -33.04 32.67 6.36
CA HIS A 69 -33.47 31.99 7.58
C HIS A 69 -32.32 31.33 8.35
N MET A 70 -31.05 31.58 7.95
CA MET A 70 -29.89 30.98 8.60
C MET A 70 -29.78 31.42 10.05
N PRO A 71 -29.83 30.51 11.04
CA PRO A 71 -29.65 30.88 12.43
C PRO A 71 -28.22 31.37 12.70
N ALA A 72 -28.09 32.32 13.64
CA ALA A 72 -26.77 32.75 14.09
C ALA A 72 -26.03 31.59 14.75
N SER A 73 -24.72 31.50 14.48
CA SER A 73 -23.87 30.48 15.04
C SER A 73 -22.49 31.06 15.38
N ASP A 74 -22.00 30.75 16.58
CA ASP A 74 -20.67 31.17 17.00
C ASP A 74 -19.55 30.48 16.17
N ALA A 75 -19.89 29.46 15.38
CA ALA A 75 -18.93 28.76 14.52
C ALA A 75 -18.75 29.43 13.16
N VAL A 76 -19.73 30.20 12.68
CA VAL A 76 -19.79 30.72 11.31
C VAL A 76 -19.66 32.23 11.31
N ALA A 77 -18.62 32.73 10.67
CA ALA A 77 -18.41 34.18 10.51
C ALA A 77 -19.30 34.78 9.40
N LYS A 78 -19.55 33.99 8.32
CA LYS A 78 -20.28 34.46 7.15
C LYS A 78 -20.86 33.29 6.37
N VAL A 79 -22.02 33.48 5.75
CA VAL A 79 -22.59 32.56 4.75
C VAL A 79 -22.90 33.34 3.49
N GLU A 80 -22.59 32.81 2.34
CA GLU A 80 -22.84 33.42 1.03
C GLU A 80 -23.44 32.41 0.06
N VAL A 81 -24.29 32.91 -0.84
CA VAL A 81 -24.78 32.14 -1.98
C VAL A 81 -23.93 32.48 -3.21
N ALA A 82 -23.41 31.45 -3.88
CA ALA A 82 -22.58 31.60 -5.07
C ALA A 82 -23.13 30.78 -6.25
N GLY A 83 -22.91 31.30 -7.48
CA GLY A 83 -23.27 30.59 -8.70
C GLY A 83 -24.75 30.18 -8.75
N PRO A 84 -25.05 28.94 -9.21
CA PRO A 84 -26.42 28.48 -9.40
C PRO A 84 -27.14 28.08 -8.13
N GLY A 85 -26.52 28.19 -6.94
CA GLY A 85 -27.14 27.82 -5.66
C GLY A 85 -26.21 27.12 -4.69
N PHE A 86 -24.89 27.31 -4.81
CA PHE A 86 -23.95 26.93 -3.76
C PHE A 86 -24.14 27.79 -2.52
N ILE A 87 -24.13 27.17 -1.36
CA ILE A 87 -24.15 27.90 -0.07
C ILE A 87 -22.76 27.72 0.55
N ASN A 88 -22.00 28.80 0.60
CA ASN A 88 -20.63 28.85 1.07
C ASN A 88 -20.57 29.37 2.51
N PHE A 89 -19.86 28.63 3.37
CA PHE A 89 -19.70 28.93 4.80
C PHE A 89 -18.25 29.34 5.07
N TYR A 90 -18.10 30.46 5.74
CA TYR A 90 -16.83 30.97 6.24
C TYR A 90 -16.83 30.81 7.76
N LEU A 91 -15.95 30.00 8.30
CA LEU A 91 -15.84 29.76 9.72
C LEU A 91 -15.15 30.94 10.41
N ASN A 92 -15.42 31.18 11.68
CA ASN A 92 -14.60 32.08 12.46
C ASN A 92 -13.23 31.42 12.79
N ALA A 93 -12.22 32.23 13.11
CA ALA A 93 -10.86 31.73 13.36
C ALA A 93 -10.83 30.71 14.52
N ALA A 94 -11.55 30.96 15.61
CA ALA A 94 -11.59 30.05 16.75
C ALA A 94 -12.13 28.67 16.36
N SER A 95 -13.21 28.64 15.56
CA SER A 95 -13.81 27.37 15.10
C SER A 95 -12.96 26.63 14.08
N SER A 96 -12.28 27.35 13.18
CA SER A 96 -11.33 26.72 12.25
C SER A 96 -10.14 26.13 13.00
N ASN A 97 -9.64 26.81 14.02
CA ASN A 97 -8.49 26.39 14.81
C ASN A 97 -8.80 25.26 15.81
N GLU A 98 -10.08 24.95 16.06
CA GLU A 98 -10.48 23.85 16.97
C GLU A 98 -9.96 22.48 16.49
N VAL A 99 -9.62 22.35 15.21
CA VAL A 99 -8.97 21.16 14.65
C VAL A 99 -7.67 20.81 15.38
N PHE A 100 -6.89 21.79 15.84
CA PHE A 100 -5.67 21.54 16.60
C PHE A 100 -5.94 20.83 17.93
N ARG A 101 -7.04 21.19 18.60
CA ARG A 101 -7.48 20.52 19.83
C ARG A 101 -8.00 19.11 19.52
N THR A 102 -8.86 18.98 18.53
CA THR A 102 -9.44 17.69 18.09
C THR A 102 -8.34 16.67 17.78
N ILE A 103 -7.31 17.07 17.02
CA ILE A 103 -6.17 16.18 16.68
C ILE A 103 -5.44 15.72 17.95
N ARG A 104 -5.22 16.62 18.90
CA ARG A 104 -4.52 16.28 20.13
C ARG A 104 -5.33 15.34 21.02
N GLU A 105 -6.65 15.53 21.09
CA GLU A 105 -7.56 14.68 21.86
C GLU A 105 -7.74 13.29 21.24
N GLN A 106 -7.87 13.21 19.92
CA GLN A 106 -8.05 11.94 19.21
C GLN A 106 -6.72 11.16 19.03
N GLY A 107 -5.58 11.85 19.05
CA GLY A 107 -4.27 11.22 18.92
C GLY A 107 -4.15 10.38 17.66
N GLU A 108 -3.77 9.12 17.80
CA GLU A 108 -3.65 8.16 16.68
C GLU A 108 -5.01 7.80 16.05
N GLY A 109 -6.10 8.11 16.71
CA GLY A 109 -7.45 7.94 16.18
C GLY A 109 -7.92 9.05 15.25
N TYR A 110 -7.15 10.15 15.10
CA TYR A 110 -7.57 11.25 14.24
C TYR A 110 -7.72 10.82 12.79
N GLY A 111 -8.84 11.20 12.19
CA GLY A 111 -9.21 10.83 10.82
C GLY A 111 -9.75 9.41 10.66
N ARG A 112 -9.92 8.65 11.74
CA ARG A 112 -10.65 7.37 11.69
C ARG A 112 -12.12 7.62 11.33
N SER A 113 -12.64 6.72 10.51
CA SER A 113 -14.06 6.68 10.17
C SER A 113 -14.61 5.27 10.26
N ASP A 114 -15.92 5.13 10.17
CA ASP A 114 -16.63 3.86 10.13
C ASP A 114 -17.12 3.54 8.70
N LEU A 115 -16.40 4.01 7.68
CA LEU A 115 -16.74 3.77 6.27
C LEU A 115 -16.85 2.26 5.96
N GLY A 116 -15.99 1.47 6.57
CA GLY A 116 -15.93 0.01 6.39
C GLY A 116 -17.01 -0.76 7.16
N HIS A 117 -17.63 -0.17 8.17
CA HIS A 117 -18.61 -0.85 9.06
C HIS A 117 -18.14 -2.23 9.56
N GLY A 118 -16.85 -2.40 9.79
CA GLY A 118 -16.27 -3.69 10.19
C GLY A 118 -16.31 -4.78 9.11
N THR A 119 -16.56 -4.43 7.84
CA THR A 119 -16.52 -5.37 6.71
C THR A 119 -15.16 -6.04 6.64
N LYS A 120 -15.14 -7.37 6.56
CA LYS A 120 -13.92 -8.15 6.42
C LYS A 120 -13.41 -8.06 5.00
N VAL A 121 -12.22 -7.52 4.83
CA VAL A 121 -11.56 -7.35 3.53
C VAL A 121 -10.24 -8.08 3.54
N GLN A 122 -10.00 -8.93 2.54
CA GLN A 122 -8.67 -9.48 2.29
C GLN A 122 -7.97 -8.67 1.20
N VAL A 123 -6.70 -8.35 1.44
CA VAL A 123 -5.82 -7.76 0.44
C VAL A 123 -4.70 -8.76 0.15
N GLU A 124 -4.69 -9.31 -1.08
CA GLU A 124 -3.59 -10.14 -1.56
C GLU A 124 -2.61 -9.32 -2.37
N PHE A 125 -1.33 -9.42 -2.04
CA PHE A 125 -0.29 -8.68 -2.75
C PHE A 125 1.08 -9.36 -2.65
N VAL A 126 2.02 -8.96 -3.51
CA VAL A 126 3.33 -9.60 -3.74
C VAL A 126 3.19 -10.96 -4.40
N SER A 127 2.77 -11.99 -3.70
CA SER A 127 2.46 -13.36 -4.16
C SER A 127 3.47 -13.90 -5.19
N ALA A 128 4.76 -13.71 -4.91
CA ALA A 128 5.85 -14.13 -5.80
C ALA A 128 6.13 -15.63 -5.64
N ASN A 129 6.55 -16.26 -6.74
CA ASN A 129 6.96 -17.67 -6.72
C ASN A 129 8.21 -17.85 -5.85
N PRO A 130 8.27 -18.83 -4.95
CA PRO A 130 9.36 -19.03 -4.01
C PRO A 130 10.56 -19.76 -4.65
N VAL A 131 10.95 -19.32 -5.83
CA VAL A 131 12.05 -19.87 -6.65
C VAL A 131 13.17 -18.85 -6.87
N GLY A 132 13.12 -17.73 -6.18
CA GLY A 132 14.13 -16.68 -6.22
C GLY A 132 13.75 -15.47 -5.37
N PRO A 133 14.68 -14.52 -5.17
CA PRO A 133 14.45 -13.33 -4.36
C PRO A 133 13.40 -12.40 -4.98
N LEU A 134 12.82 -11.54 -4.16
CA LEU A 134 11.92 -10.49 -4.62
C LEU A 134 12.69 -9.46 -5.45
N HIS A 135 12.03 -8.86 -6.42
CA HIS A 135 12.55 -7.73 -7.20
C HIS A 135 11.73 -6.47 -6.93
N ILE A 136 12.21 -5.33 -7.41
CA ILE A 136 11.58 -4.02 -7.16
C ILE A 136 10.08 -3.96 -7.56
N GLY A 137 9.65 -4.71 -8.56
CA GLY A 137 8.22 -4.81 -8.91
C GLY A 137 7.40 -5.42 -7.77
N HIS A 138 7.91 -6.48 -7.11
CA HIS A 138 7.30 -7.05 -5.91
C HIS A 138 7.33 -6.05 -4.76
N GLY A 139 8.41 -5.29 -4.61
CA GLY A 139 8.51 -4.19 -3.64
C GLY A 139 7.43 -3.13 -3.83
N ARG A 140 7.05 -2.83 -5.07
CA ARG A 140 5.93 -1.93 -5.34
C ARG A 140 4.61 -2.49 -4.83
N TRP A 141 4.36 -3.78 -5.07
CA TRP A 141 3.13 -4.41 -4.59
C TRP A 141 3.11 -4.51 -3.08
N ALA A 142 4.24 -4.75 -2.45
CA ALA A 142 4.40 -4.74 -1.00
C ALA A 142 4.04 -3.37 -0.41
N ALA A 143 4.64 -2.30 -0.94
CA ALA A 143 4.39 -0.94 -0.46
C ALA A 143 2.94 -0.49 -0.70
N LEU A 144 2.37 -0.80 -1.87
CA LEU A 144 1.00 -0.45 -2.23
C LEU A 144 -0.03 -1.21 -1.39
N GLY A 145 0.11 -2.55 -1.30
CA GLY A 145 -0.83 -3.42 -0.61
C GLY A 145 -0.85 -3.17 0.90
N ASP A 146 0.31 -3.06 1.54
CA ASP A 146 0.39 -2.76 2.96
C ASP A 146 -0.13 -1.35 3.28
N SER A 147 0.20 -0.34 2.46
CA SER A 147 -0.34 1.02 2.66
C SER A 147 -1.86 1.07 2.48
N LEU A 148 -2.41 0.37 1.49
CA LEU A 148 -3.86 0.26 1.30
C LEU A 148 -4.51 -0.44 2.49
N SER A 149 -3.92 -1.52 2.99
CA SER A 149 -4.42 -2.26 4.16
C SER A 149 -4.51 -1.35 5.39
N ARG A 150 -3.45 -0.59 5.70
CA ARG A 150 -3.43 0.35 6.83
C ARG A 150 -4.48 1.46 6.70
N ILE A 151 -4.69 1.97 5.48
CA ILE A 151 -5.72 2.98 5.20
C ILE A 151 -7.13 2.39 5.38
N LEU A 152 -7.37 1.17 4.90
CA LEU A 152 -8.64 0.48 5.07
C LEU A 152 -8.95 0.22 6.56
N GLU A 153 -7.96 -0.23 7.35
CA GLU A 153 -8.09 -0.39 8.81
C GLU A 153 -8.47 0.93 9.48
N HIS A 154 -7.83 2.04 9.08
CA HIS A 154 -8.14 3.37 9.62
C HIS A 154 -9.53 3.86 9.20
N ALA A 155 -10.04 3.40 8.05
CA ALA A 155 -11.38 3.66 7.55
C ALA A 155 -12.46 2.69 8.09
N GLY A 156 -12.14 1.82 9.05
CA GLY A 156 -13.10 0.97 9.76
C GLY A 156 -13.37 -0.41 9.13
N TYR A 157 -12.51 -0.88 8.23
CA TYR A 157 -12.54 -2.25 7.74
C TYR A 157 -11.75 -3.19 8.66
N ASP A 158 -12.14 -4.47 8.68
CA ASP A 158 -11.37 -5.58 9.29
C ASP A 158 -10.53 -6.22 8.17
N VAL A 159 -9.21 -5.99 8.18
CA VAL A 159 -8.33 -6.31 7.05
C VAL A 159 -7.46 -7.52 7.33
N GLU A 160 -7.48 -8.49 6.41
CA GLU A 160 -6.58 -9.64 6.36
C GLU A 160 -5.58 -9.46 5.20
N ARG A 161 -4.27 -9.50 5.48
CA ARG A 161 -3.19 -9.46 4.49
C ARG A 161 -2.80 -10.86 4.11
N GLU A 162 -2.88 -11.20 2.82
CA GLU A 162 -2.53 -12.54 2.35
C GLU A 162 -1.41 -12.52 1.32
N TYR A 163 -0.49 -13.48 1.48
CA TYR A 163 0.53 -13.84 0.50
C TYR A 163 0.20 -15.22 -0.04
N TYR A 164 -0.03 -15.34 -1.35
CA TYR A 164 -0.20 -16.63 -2.02
C TYR A 164 1.15 -17.21 -2.41
N ILE A 165 1.44 -18.41 -1.92
CA ILE A 165 2.68 -19.14 -2.21
C ILE A 165 2.38 -20.11 -3.35
N ASN A 166 2.89 -19.79 -4.55
CA ASN A 166 2.83 -20.68 -5.70
C ASN A 166 3.91 -21.77 -5.57
N ASP A 167 3.66 -22.77 -4.72
CA ASP A 167 4.57 -23.87 -4.39
C ASP A 167 4.20 -25.20 -5.04
N HIS A 168 3.35 -25.17 -6.07
CA HIS A 168 2.91 -26.32 -6.85
C HIS A 168 3.29 -26.18 -8.31
N GLY A 169 3.62 -27.32 -8.98
CA GLY A 169 3.88 -27.37 -10.42
C GLY A 169 5.37 -27.42 -10.80
N SER A 170 5.63 -27.45 -12.11
CA SER A 170 6.94 -27.71 -12.69
C SER A 170 8.04 -26.67 -12.40
N GLN A 171 7.68 -25.46 -11.98
CA GLN A 171 8.69 -24.45 -11.63
C GLN A 171 9.52 -24.87 -10.41
N MET A 172 8.89 -25.56 -9.47
CA MET A 172 9.57 -26.10 -8.29
C MET A 172 10.57 -27.19 -8.66
N ASP A 173 10.27 -28.00 -9.68
CA ASP A 173 11.16 -29.03 -10.17
C ASP A 173 12.40 -28.41 -10.86
N VAL A 174 12.17 -27.42 -11.73
CA VAL A 174 13.28 -26.67 -12.38
C VAL A 174 14.17 -25.99 -11.34
N PHE A 175 13.58 -25.43 -10.28
CA PHE A 175 14.33 -24.83 -9.17
C PHE A 175 15.20 -25.86 -8.46
N GLY A 176 14.64 -27.03 -8.08
CA GLY A 176 15.40 -28.12 -7.45
C GLY A 176 16.54 -28.62 -8.31
N HIS A 177 16.32 -28.78 -9.62
CA HIS A 177 17.38 -29.14 -10.58
C HIS A 177 18.47 -28.08 -10.67
N SER A 178 18.11 -26.79 -10.66
CA SER A 178 19.09 -25.70 -10.72
C SER A 178 20.03 -25.72 -9.50
N VAL A 179 19.46 -25.88 -8.30
CA VAL A 179 20.25 -25.97 -7.05
C VAL A 179 21.12 -27.23 -7.07
N SER A 180 20.56 -28.38 -7.49
CA SER A 180 21.28 -29.67 -7.60
C SER A 180 22.51 -29.57 -8.54
N LYS A 181 22.34 -28.93 -9.69
CA LYS A 181 23.45 -28.77 -10.65
C LYS A 181 24.54 -27.87 -10.08
N ARG A 182 24.21 -26.75 -9.47
CA ARG A 182 25.20 -25.85 -8.84
C ARG A 182 25.92 -26.50 -7.67
N TYR A 183 25.24 -27.33 -6.89
CA TYR A 183 25.87 -28.10 -5.81
C TYR A 183 26.93 -29.07 -6.37
N LEU A 184 26.63 -29.82 -7.44
CA LEU A 184 27.59 -30.72 -8.07
C LEU A 184 28.79 -29.98 -8.67
N GLN A 185 28.54 -28.83 -9.32
CA GLN A 185 29.61 -27.97 -9.83
C GLN A 185 30.50 -27.43 -8.70
N LEU A 186 29.91 -27.06 -7.56
CA LEU A 186 30.65 -26.61 -6.38
C LEU A 186 31.60 -27.71 -5.88
N VAL A 187 31.12 -28.95 -5.77
CA VAL A 187 31.94 -30.12 -5.38
C VAL A 187 33.03 -30.39 -6.41
N GLU A 188 32.72 -30.33 -7.71
CA GLU A 188 33.69 -30.50 -8.79
C GLU A 188 34.83 -29.49 -8.72
N VAL A 189 34.54 -28.21 -8.50
CA VAL A 189 35.54 -27.14 -8.34
C VAL A 189 36.45 -27.43 -7.14
N MET A 190 35.86 -27.77 -6.00
CA MET A 190 36.62 -28.09 -4.78
C MET A 190 37.58 -29.26 -4.98
N GLU A 191 37.14 -30.32 -5.66
CA GLU A 191 37.98 -31.51 -5.92
C GLU A 191 39.07 -31.23 -6.95
N LYS A 192 38.73 -30.56 -8.06
CA LYS A 192 39.64 -30.31 -9.18
C LYS A 192 40.75 -29.34 -8.81
N ASP A 193 40.39 -28.25 -8.09
CA ASP A 193 41.34 -27.17 -7.78
C ASP A 193 41.92 -27.31 -6.38
N GLY A 194 41.47 -28.29 -5.58
CA GLY A 194 41.92 -28.51 -4.21
C GLY A 194 41.64 -27.33 -3.29
N CYS A 195 40.56 -26.57 -3.57
CA CYS A 195 40.21 -25.37 -2.88
C CYS A 195 39.09 -25.58 -1.82
N ASP A 196 38.90 -24.61 -0.96
CA ASP A 196 37.80 -24.63 -0.01
C ASP A 196 36.47 -24.19 -0.62
N LEU A 197 35.39 -24.29 0.16
CA LEU A 197 34.03 -23.97 -0.24
C LEU A 197 33.88 -22.51 -0.68
N ALA A 198 34.56 -21.58 0.01
CA ALA A 198 34.47 -20.15 -0.30
C ALA A 198 35.13 -19.84 -1.65
N ALA A 199 36.30 -20.42 -1.91
CA ALA A 199 37.00 -20.27 -3.20
C ALA A 199 36.23 -20.92 -4.35
N ALA A 200 35.59 -22.08 -4.12
CA ALA A 200 34.73 -22.71 -5.11
C ALA A 200 33.47 -21.87 -5.44
N ARG A 201 32.85 -21.25 -4.43
CA ARG A 201 31.77 -20.28 -4.63
C ARG A 201 32.22 -19.13 -5.52
N GLU A 202 33.34 -18.49 -5.18
CA GLU A 202 33.87 -17.35 -5.94
C GLU A 202 34.18 -17.74 -7.40
N ALA A 203 34.71 -18.94 -7.65
CA ALA A 203 34.97 -19.43 -8.99
C ALA A 203 33.68 -19.57 -9.83
N LEU A 204 32.61 -20.11 -9.25
CA LEU A 204 31.31 -20.24 -9.93
C LEU A 204 30.66 -18.87 -10.19
N LEU A 205 30.77 -17.94 -9.26
CA LEU A 205 30.23 -16.58 -9.44
C LEU A 205 31.01 -15.81 -10.50
N ALA A 206 32.37 -15.91 -10.51
CA ALA A 206 33.23 -15.28 -11.51
C ALA A 206 32.97 -15.83 -12.93
N ASP A 207 32.83 -17.16 -13.09
CA ASP A 207 32.46 -17.80 -14.38
C ASP A 207 31.09 -17.29 -14.89
N ARG A 208 30.13 -17.13 -14.00
CA ARG A 208 28.81 -16.59 -14.34
C ARG A 208 28.86 -15.11 -14.69
N GLU A 209 29.58 -14.30 -13.92
CA GLU A 209 29.74 -12.87 -14.17
C GLU A 209 30.38 -12.62 -15.53
N ALA A 210 31.46 -13.37 -15.85
CA ALA A 210 32.11 -13.32 -17.14
C ALA A 210 31.17 -13.74 -18.27
N PHE A 211 30.39 -14.82 -18.12
CA PHE A 211 29.35 -15.21 -19.08
C PHE A 211 28.34 -14.09 -19.38
N VAL A 212 27.89 -13.38 -18.34
CA VAL A 212 26.96 -12.26 -18.49
C VAL A 212 27.60 -11.09 -19.22
N ALA A 213 28.89 -10.82 -18.97
CA ALA A 213 29.64 -9.74 -19.62
C ALA A 213 29.86 -10.03 -21.10
N ASP A 214 30.22 -11.27 -21.46
CA ASP A 214 30.57 -11.67 -22.80
C ASP A 214 29.40 -11.86 -23.77
N GLU A 215 28.17 -11.93 -23.27
CA GLU A 215 26.96 -12.12 -24.11
C GLU A 215 26.74 -10.96 -25.12
N ALA A 216 27.45 -9.84 -24.94
CA ALA A 216 27.44 -8.70 -25.85
C ALA A 216 28.62 -8.74 -26.86
N ASP A 217 29.52 -9.71 -26.77
CA ASP A 217 30.71 -9.79 -27.59
C ASP A 217 30.47 -10.68 -28.84
N GLU A 218 31.11 -10.33 -29.97
CA GLU A 218 31.06 -11.11 -31.23
C GLU A 218 31.85 -12.44 -31.13
N HIS A 219 32.73 -12.57 -30.14
CA HIS A 219 33.58 -13.76 -29.90
C HIS A 219 33.61 -14.13 -28.40
N PRO A 220 32.52 -14.67 -27.85
CA PRO A 220 32.48 -14.99 -26.43
C PRO A 220 33.51 -16.05 -26.04
N GLU A 221 34.17 -15.85 -24.89
CA GLU A 221 35.00 -16.84 -24.26
C GLU A 221 34.15 -18.02 -23.77
N THR A 222 34.80 -19.18 -23.46
CA THR A 222 34.07 -20.31 -22.88
C THR A 222 33.94 -20.17 -21.37
N HIS A 223 32.73 -20.34 -20.87
CA HIS A 223 32.38 -20.27 -19.44
C HIS A 223 32.01 -21.69 -18.96
N PRO A 224 32.99 -22.52 -18.57
CA PRO A 224 32.80 -23.95 -18.48
C PRO A 224 31.67 -24.38 -17.54
N TYR A 225 31.46 -23.67 -16.45
CA TYR A 225 30.42 -24.01 -15.48
C TYR A 225 29.04 -23.47 -15.88
N THR A 226 28.99 -22.26 -16.40
CA THR A 226 27.72 -21.63 -16.82
C THR A 226 27.23 -22.23 -18.14
N ASP A 227 28.12 -22.51 -19.08
CA ASP A 227 27.77 -23.18 -20.33
C ASP A 227 27.23 -24.60 -20.07
N ALA A 228 27.90 -25.39 -19.20
CA ALA A 228 27.44 -26.73 -18.81
C ALA A 228 26.11 -26.67 -18.05
N PHE A 229 25.90 -25.66 -17.20
CA PHE A 229 24.64 -25.46 -16.50
C PHE A 229 23.48 -25.20 -17.49
N ASN A 230 23.68 -24.30 -18.44
CA ASN A 230 22.69 -23.95 -19.45
C ASN A 230 22.44 -25.08 -20.46
N ALA A 231 23.46 -25.84 -20.81
CA ALA A 231 23.34 -26.99 -21.71
C ALA A 231 22.46 -28.11 -21.10
N ASP A 232 22.62 -28.37 -19.81
CA ASP A 232 21.90 -29.44 -19.11
C ASP A 232 20.44 -29.06 -18.80
N LEU A 233 20.18 -27.82 -18.38
CA LEU A 233 18.89 -27.39 -17.86
C LEU A 233 18.06 -26.54 -18.84
N GLY A 234 18.68 -26.09 -19.92
CA GLY A 234 18.02 -25.23 -20.92
C GLY A 234 17.75 -23.80 -20.44
N GLY A 235 17.15 -22.99 -21.31
CA GLY A 235 16.94 -21.57 -21.07
C GLY A 235 15.89 -21.21 -20.01
N ASN A 236 15.28 -22.18 -19.34
CA ASN A 236 14.32 -21.97 -18.26
C ASN A 236 14.93 -22.18 -16.87
N ALA A 237 16.22 -22.55 -16.77
CA ALA A 237 16.93 -22.74 -15.52
C ALA A 237 17.04 -21.44 -14.70
N TYR A 238 17.06 -21.57 -13.38
CA TYR A 238 17.32 -20.47 -12.48
C TYR A 238 18.83 -20.31 -12.30
N GLY A 239 19.41 -19.30 -12.92
CA GLY A 239 20.87 -19.11 -13.02
C GLY A 239 21.44 -17.97 -12.15
N GLY A 240 20.67 -17.39 -11.23
CA GLY A 240 21.13 -16.28 -10.38
C GLY A 240 22.13 -16.70 -9.30
N ASP A 241 22.85 -15.74 -8.71
CA ASP A 241 23.83 -15.94 -7.63
C ASP A 241 23.25 -16.69 -6.44
N TYR A 242 21.99 -16.40 -6.10
CA TYR A 242 21.27 -17.04 -5.02
C TYR A 242 21.17 -18.58 -5.16
N ILE A 243 21.23 -19.13 -6.38
CA ILE A 243 21.25 -20.59 -6.60
C ILE A 243 22.63 -21.17 -6.20
N VAL A 244 23.72 -20.42 -6.46
CA VAL A 244 25.04 -20.78 -5.98
C VAL A 244 25.08 -20.71 -4.46
N ASP A 245 24.52 -19.67 -3.88
CA ASP A 245 24.45 -19.49 -2.42
C ASP A 245 23.62 -20.59 -1.73
N LEU A 246 22.50 -21.01 -2.34
CA LEU A 246 21.75 -22.18 -1.87
C LEU A 246 22.59 -23.47 -1.94
N ALA A 247 23.34 -23.69 -3.02
CA ALA A 247 24.21 -24.83 -3.16
C ALA A 247 25.33 -24.84 -2.08
N VAL A 248 25.93 -23.69 -1.80
CA VAL A 248 26.85 -23.49 -0.67
C VAL A 248 26.18 -23.86 0.65
N ARG A 249 24.96 -23.36 0.88
CA ARG A 249 24.22 -23.65 2.11
C ARG A 249 23.91 -25.13 2.29
N PHE A 250 23.56 -25.83 1.21
CA PHE A 250 23.42 -27.31 1.24
C PHE A 250 24.72 -28.00 1.59
N HIS A 251 25.85 -27.55 1.04
CA HIS A 251 27.17 -28.12 1.37
C HIS A 251 27.56 -27.83 2.83
N GLU A 252 27.30 -26.65 3.34
CA GLU A 252 27.56 -26.34 4.77
C GLU A 252 26.75 -27.23 5.72
N LEU A 253 25.51 -27.53 5.37
CA LEU A 253 24.63 -28.35 6.22
C LEU A 253 24.91 -29.84 6.14
N ASP A 254 25.23 -30.35 4.96
CA ASP A 254 25.24 -31.78 4.65
C ASP A 254 26.60 -32.31 4.16
N GLY A 255 27.60 -31.42 3.97
CA GLY A 255 28.92 -31.79 3.42
C GLY A 255 28.80 -32.39 2.04
N LEU A 256 29.48 -33.50 1.79
CA LEU A 256 29.47 -34.24 0.52
C LEU A 256 28.36 -35.31 0.41
N LYS A 257 27.43 -35.36 1.36
CA LYS A 257 26.32 -36.34 1.39
C LYS A 257 25.61 -36.51 0.05
N TRP A 258 25.44 -35.44 -0.66
CA TRP A 258 24.66 -35.39 -1.90
C TRP A 258 25.48 -35.59 -3.17
N ALA A 259 26.83 -35.66 -3.07
CA ALA A 259 27.70 -35.84 -4.24
C ALA A 259 27.45 -37.18 -4.93
N ASP A 260 27.32 -38.26 -4.13
CA ASP A 260 27.09 -39.62 -4.60
C ASP A 260 25.62 -40.06 -4.64
N ALA A 261 24.69 -39.18 -4.20
CA ALA A 261 23.24 -39.46 -4.21
C ALA A 261 22.72 -39.52 -5.66
N THR A 262 21.63 -40.27 -5.87
CA THR A 262 20.93 -40.22 -7.15
C THR A 262 20.32 -38.84 -7.41
N GLU A 263 20.09 -38.51 -8.68
CA GLU A 263 19.49 -37.24 -9.05
C GLU A 263 18.10 -37.09 -8.44
N ASP A 264 17.30 -38.15 -8.45
CA ASP A 264 15.93 -38.11 -7.87
C ASP A 264 15.93 -37.82 -6.37
N GLU A 265 16.85 -38.49 -5.61
CA GLU A 265 16.97 -38.24 -4.16
C GLU A 265 17.42 -36.82 -3.85
N ARG A 266 18.46 -36.36 -4.56
CA ARG A 266 18.97 -35.00 -4.39
C ARG A 266 17.94 -33.95 -4.77
N MET A 267 17.28 -34.15 -5.91
CA MET A 267 16.26 -33.26 -6.42
C MET A 267 15.07 -33.13 -5.48
N ALA A 268 14.61 -34.26 -4.91
CA ALA A 268 13.47 -34.25 -3.97
C ALA A 268 13.79 -33.44 -2.70
N ASP A 269 14.99 -33.61 -2.12
CA ASP A 269 15.45 -32.90 -0.94
C ASP A 269 15.71 -31.40 -1.23
N PHE A 270 16.43 -31.11 -2.32
CA PHE A 270 16.82 -29.74 -2.67
C PHE A 270 15.64 -28.88 -3.09
N ARG A 271 14.65 -29.48 -3.77
CA ARG A 271 13.40 -28.81 -4.08
C ARG A 271 12.67 -28.36 -2.80
N GLU A 272 12.52 -29.26 -1.84
CA GLU A 272 11.72 -28.97 -0.64
C GLU A 272 12.47 -28.04 0.33
N ARG A 273 13.73 -28.35 0.66
CA ARG A 273 14.51 -27.53 1.57
C ARG A 273 14.92 -26.19 0.96
N GLY A 274 15.24 -26.17 -0.32
CA GLY A 274 15.53 -24.94 -1.05
C GLY A 274 14.31 -24.00 -1.11
N TYR A 275 13.14 -24.57 -1.31
CA TYR A 275 11.87 -23.86 -1.22
C TYR A 275 11.69 -23.21 0.16
N GLN A 276 11.90 -23.97 1.25
CA GLN A 276 11.77 -23.44 2.61
C GLN A 276 12.77 -22.29 2.87
N MET A 277 14.01 -22.45 2.40
CA MET A 277 15.03 -21.41 2.54
C MET A 277 14.66 -20.13 1.77
N MET A 278 14.14 -20.27 0.54
CA MET A 278 13.70 -19.12 -0.26
C MET A 278 12.47 -18.44 0.34
N LEU A 279 11.51 -19.20 0.84
CA LEU A 279 10.32 -18.66 1.49
C LEU A 279 10.68 -17.86 2.75
N GLU A 280 11.63 -18.35 3.53
CA GLU A 280 12.14 -17.63 4.72
C GLU A 280 12.86 -16.34 4.32
N SER A 281 13.67 -16.35 3.25
CA SER A 281 14.30 -15.15 2.70
C SER A 281 13.25 -14.14 2.25
N ILE A 282 12.20 -14.58 1.55
CA ILE A 282 11.09 -13.71 1.12
C ILE A 282 10.38 -13.09 2.33
N ARG A 283 10.11 -13.87 3.38
CA ARG A 283 9.50 -13.38 4.62
C ARG A 283 10.35 -12.31 5.28
N GLN A 284 11.65 -12.55 5.35
CA GLN A 284 12.60 -11.60 5.93
C GLN A 284 12.63 -10.29 5.13
N THR A 285 12.71 -10.36 3.78
CA THR A 285 12.67 -9.18 2.91
C THR A 285 11.36 -8.38 3.08
N CYS A 286 10.22 -9.08 3.17
CA CYS A 286 8.93 -8.44 3.45
C CYS A 286 8.92 -7.73 4.82
N HIS A 287 9.44 -8.39 5.85
CA HIS A 287 9.54 -7.82 7.20
C HIS A 287 10.43 -6.58 7.23
N GLU A 288 11.60 -6.62 6.60
CA GLU A 288 12.51 -5.47 6.46
C GLU A 288 11.86 -4.32 5.70
N ALA A 289 11.03 -4.63 4.72
CA ALA A 289 10.17 -3.67 4.05
C ALA A 289 8.97 -3.21 4.90
N ARG A 290 8.82 -3.67 6.14
CA ARG A 290 7.67 -3.41 7.05
C ARG A 290 6.32 -3.79 6.45
N CYS A 291 6.31 -4.93 5.81
CA CYS A 291 5.18 -5.49 5.11
C CYS A 291 4.99 -6.94 5.58
N ASP A 292 4.24 -7.11 6.66
CA ASP A 292 3.95 -8.42 7.25
C ASP A 292 2.58 -8.93 6.79
N PHE A 293 2.43 -10.23 6.67
CA PHE A 293 1.21 -10.89 6.23
C PHE A 293 0.58 -11.71 7.36
N ASP A 294 -0.75 -11.66 7.43
CA ASP A 294 -1.53 -12.44 8.39
C ASP A 294 -1.63 -13.90 7.93
N VAL A 295 -1.73 -14.12 6.61
CA VAL A 295 -1.88 -15.43 5.99
C VAL A 295 -0.81 -15.65 4.91
N TRP A 296 -0.10 -16.78 5.02
CA TRP A 296 0.78 -17.33 4.00
C TRP A 296 0.12 -18.57 3.42
N PHE A 297 -0.63 -18.39 2.32
CA PHE A 297 -1.45 -19.45 1.74
C PHE A 297 -0.65 -20.28 0.76
N SER A 298 -0.49 -21.59 1.03
CA SER A 298 0.20 -22.54 0.13
C SER A 298 -0.76 -23.12 -0.90
N GLU A 299 -0.43 -23.02 -2.18
CA GLU A 299 -1.22 -23.63 -3.26
C GLU A 299 -1.37 -25.14 -3.09
N ARG A 300 -0.32 -25.83 -2.60
CA ARG A 300 -0.37 -27.27 -2.32
C ARG A 300 -1.53 -27.66 -1.42
N SER A 301 -1.94 -26.78 -0.50
CA SER A 301 -3.06 -27.05 0.42
C SER A 301 -4.38 -27.29 -0.29
N LEU A 302 -4.55 -26.72 -1.50
CA LEU A 302 -5.77 -26.89 -2.30
C LEU A 302 -5.95 -28.32 -2.81
N TYR A 303 -4.87 -29.08 -2.93
CA TYR A 303 -4.86 -30.45 -3.47
C TYR A 303 -4.83 -31.51 -2.38
N VAL A 304 -4.64 -31.12 -1.12
CA VAL A 304 -4.66 -32.07 -0.01
C VAL A 304 -6.08 -32.62 0.16
N LYS A 305 -6.19 -33.95 0.13
CA LYS A 305 -7.47 -34.63 0.34
C LYS A 305 -7.77 -34.76 1.82
N ASP A 306 -8.99 -34.44 2.19
CA ASP A 306 -9.52 -34.62 3.53
C ASP A 306 -9.95 -36.09 3.82
N GLU A 307 -10.55 -36.34 4.98
CA GLU A 307 -11.04 -37.64 5.40
C GLU A 307 -12.11 -38.23 4.45
N THR A 308 -12.79 -37.37 3.66
CA THR A 308 -13.77 -37.80 2.66
C THR A 308 -13.13 -38.18 1.34
N GLY A 309 -11.81 -37.96 1.18
CA GLY A 309 -11.06 -38.16 -0.05
C GLY A 309 -11.19 -37.01 -1.04
N SER A 310 -11.77 -35.86 -0.64
CA SER A 310 -11.98 -34.66 -1.48
C SER A 310 -10.99 -33.57 -1.14
N SER A 311 -10.41 -32.94 -2.16
CA SER A 311 -9.56 -31.75 -2.04
C SER A 311 -10.40 -30.47 -2.04
N ALA A 312 -9.77 -29.32 -1.77
CA ALA A 312 -10.45 -28.03 -1.90
C ALA A 312 -10.85 -27.77 -3.36
N VAL A 313 -10.02 -28.20 -4.32
CA VAL A 313 -10.36 -28.12 -5.75
C VAL A 313 -11.60 -28.95 -6.05
N ASP A 314 -11.64 -30.22 -5.59
CA ASP A 314 -12.82 -31.09 -5.80
C ASP A 314 -14.10 -30.45 -5.27
N ARG A 315 -14.06 -29.88 -4.08
CA ARG A 315 -15.24 -29.24 -3.46
C ARG A 315 -15.71 -28.00 -4.22
N ALA A 316 -14.77 -27.18 -4.70
CA ALA A 316 -15.10 -25.97 -5.47
C ALA A 316 -15.74 -26.35 -6.83
N LEU A 317 -15.21 -27.38 -7.49
CA LEU A 317 -15.79 -27.88 -8.73
C LEU A 317 -17.17 -28.53 -8.50
N ALA A 318 -17.32 -29.31 -7.43
CA ALA A 318 -18.61 -29.87 -7.07
C ALA A 318 -19.66 -28.80 -6.80
N LYS A 319 -19.26 -27.67 -6.19
CA LYS A 319 -20.15 -26.51 -5.99
C LYS A 319 -20.60 -25.89 -7.30
N LEU A 320 -19.70 -25.69 -8.27
CA LEU A 320 -20.06 -25.18 -9.60
C LEU A 320 -20.96 -26.17 -10.38
N ASP A 321 -20.76 -27.49 -10.20
CA ASP A 321 -21.59 -28.53 -10.81
C ASP A 321 -23.01 -28.55 -10.20
N GLU A 322 -23.12 -28.46 -8.87
CA GLU A 322 -24.40 -28.31 -8.16
C GLU A 322 -25.21 -27.11 -8.69
N LEU A 323 -24.51 -26.01 -9.01
CA LEU A 323 -25.12 -24.80 -9.57
C LEU A 323 -25.46 -24.91 -11.06
N GLY A 324 -25.05 -26.00 -11.74
CA GLY A 324 -25.36 -26.25 -13.15
C GLY A 324 -24.44 -25.54 -14.15
N TYR A 325 -23.29 -25.07 -13.69
CA TYR A 325 -22.37 -24.28 -14.53
C TYR A 325 -21.25 -25.09 -15.19
N LEU A 326 -21.25 -26.43 -14.99
CA LEU A 326 -20.26 -27.30 -15.62
C LEU A 326 -20.87 -28.17 -16.73
N TYR A 327 -20.03 -28.56 -17.69
CA TYR A 327 -20.37 -29.56 -18.71
C TYR A 327 -19.12 -30.31 -19.16
N LYS A 328 -19.30 -31.50 -19.73
CA LYS A 328 -18.23 -32.27 -20.38
C LYS A 328 -18.35 -32.13 -21.90
N ASP A 329 -17.21 -31.95 -22.56
CA ASP A 329 -17.16 -32.01 -24.02
C ASP A 329 -17.11 -33.47 -24.53
N GLU A 330 -17.09 -33.63 -25.85
CA GLU A 330 -17.05 -34.96 -26.51
C GLU A 330 -15.72 -35.72 -26.18
N ALA A 331 -14.66 -35.04 -25.87
CA ALA A 331 -13.38 -35.61 -25.51
C ALA A 331 -13.27 -35.95 -23.99
N GLY A 332 -14.27 -35.60 -23.21
CA GLY A 332 -14.35 -35.91 -21.77
C GLY A 332 -13.74 -34.86 -20.86
N ALA A 333 -13.24 -33.73 -21.37
CA ALA A 333 -12.76 -32.62 -20.56
C ALA A 333 -13.91 -31.93 -19.84
N LEU A 334 -13.70 -31.48 -18.61
CA LEU A 334 -14.69 -30.73 -17.82
C LEU A 334 -14.52 -29.23 -18.02
N TRP A 335 -15.58 -28.57 -18.41
CA TRP A 335 -15.62 -27.15 -18.76
C TRP A 335 -16.55 -26.36 -17.82
N PHE A 336 -16.17 -25.12 -17.56
CA PHE A 336 -16.98 -24.12 -16.88
C PHE A 336 -17.58 -23.15 -17.90
N ARG A 337 -18.90 -22.88 -17.80
CA ARG A 337 -19.67 -21.93 -18.63
C ARG A 337 -19.33 -20.48 -18.24
N SER A 338 -18.09 -20.08 -18.34
CA SER A 338 -17.64 -18.74 -17.91
C SER A 338 -18.23 -17.62 -18.80
N THR A 339 -18.67 -17.94 -20.02
CA THR A 339 -19.37 -17.00 -20.92
C THR A 339 -20.70 -16.52 -20.33
N ASP A 340 -21.39 -17.32 -19.54
CA ASP A 340 -22.63 -16.93 -18.86
C ASP A 340 -22.40 -15.79 -17.84
N PHE A 341 -21.15 -15.55 -17.45
CA PHE A 341 -20.70 -14.56 -16.48
C PHE A 341 -19.79 -13.48 -17.10
N GLY A 342 -19.77 -13.36 -18.44
CA GLY A 342 -19.11 -12.27 -19.15
C GLY A 342 -17.65 -12.53 -19.54
N ASP A 343 -17.15 -13.78 -19.45
CA ASP A 343 -15.85 -14.15 -20.03
C ASP A 343 -15.97 -14.28 -21.57
N ASP A 344 -14.84 -14.22 -22.28
CA ASP A 344 -14.78 -14.29 -23.74
C ASP A 344 -15.04 -15.69 -24.29
N LYS A 345 -14.79 -16.74 -23.49
CA LYS A 345 -15.02 -18.16 -23.83
C LYS A 345 -15.11 -19.01 -22.58
N ASP A 346 -15.74 -20.17 -22.70
CA ASP A 346 -15.75 -21.19 -21.64
C ASP A 346 -14.36 -21.72 -21.33
N ARG A 347 -14.14 -22.17 -20.09
CA ARG A 347 -12.82 -22.55 -19.59
C ARG A 347 -12.76 -24.00 -19.14
N VAL A 348 -11.68 -24.68 -19.55
CA VAL A 348 -11.38 -26.04 -19.09
C VAL A 348 -10.94 -26.00 -17.64
N LEU A 349 -11.55 -26.84 -16.81
CA LEU A 349 -11.19 -27.08 -15.40
C LEU A 349 -10.41 -28.38 -15.23
N ILE A 350 -10.86 -29.45 -15.92
CA ILE A 350 -10.16 -30.75 -15.92
C ILE A 350 -9.90 -31.13 -17.38
N LYS A 351 -8.64 -31.43 -17.69
CA LYS A 351 -8.21 -31.88 -19.02
C LYS A 351 -8.71 -33.30 -19.31
N THR A 352 -8.61 -33.73 -20.55
CA THR A 352 -8.98 -35.09 -21.01
C THR A 352 -8.19 -36.20 -20.31
N ASN A 353 -6.97 -35.91 -19.84
CA ASN A 353 -6.14 -36.86 -19.08
C ASN A 353 -6.48 -36.91 -17.57
N GLY A 354 -7.49 -36.15 -17.12
CA GLY A 354 -7.92 -36.10 -15.74
C GLY A 354 -7.16 -35.09 -14.85
N GLU A 355 -6.20 -34.35 -15.38
CA GLU A 355 -5.46 -33.33 -14.63
C GLU A 355 -6.25 -32.03 -14.50
N TYR A 356 -6.15 -31.38 -13.35
CA TYR A 356 -6.63 -30.02 -13.15
C TYR A 356 -5.86 -29.01 -13.99
N THR A 357 -6.53 -27.98 -14.44
CA THR A 357 -5.88 -26.78 -14.98
C THR A 357 -5.54 -25.83 -13.85
N TYR A 358 -4.64 -24.87 -14.09
CA TYR A 358 -4.38 -23.78 -13.14
C TYR A 358 -5.65 -23.00 -12.78
N PHE A 359 -6.58 -22.90 -13.72
CA PHE A 359 -7.84 -22.20 -13.44
C PHE A 359 -8.75 -22.96 -12.46
N ALA A 360 -8.66 -24.27 -12.38
CA ALA A 360 -9.39 -25.04 -11.37
C ALA A 360 -8.89 -24.73 -9.94
N SER A 361 -7.58 -24.58 -9.76
CA SER A 361 -7.02 -24.15 -8.47
C SER A 361 -7.38 -22.69 -8.15
N ASP A 362 -7.39 -21.79 -9.15
CA ASP A 362 -7.82 -20.40 -8.94
C ASP A 362 -9.27 -20.30 -8.47
N VAL A 363 -10.17 -21.10 -9.05
CA VAL A 363 -11.57 -21.18 -8.61
C VAL A 363 -11.66 -21.61 -7.14
N ALA A 364 -10.92 -22.67 -6.78
CA ALA A 364 -10.91 -23.19 -5.40
C ALA A 364 -10.29 -22.17 -4.42
N TYR A 365 -9.24 -21.51 -4.82
CA TYR A 365 -8.55 -20.52 -4.01
C TYR A 365 -9.44 -19.31 -3.72
N HIS A 366 -10.04 -18.70 -4.74
CA HIS A 366 -10.93 -17.57 -4.53
C HIS A 366 -12.19 -17.94 -3.74
N TRP A 367 -12.71 -19.16 -3.95
CA TRP A 367 -13.81 -19.64 -3.12
C TRP A 367 -13.38 -19.81 -1.66
N ASN A 368 -12.16 -20.27 -1.37
CA ASN A 368 -11.61 -20.36 -0.01
C ASN A 368 -11.50 -18.97 0.64
N LYS A 369 -11.05 -17.93 -0.09
CA LYS A 369 -11.02 -16.55 0.41
C LYS A 369 -12.39 -16.11 0.92
N PHE A 370 -13.44 -16.28 0.12
CA PHE A 370 -14.80 -15.89 0.48
C PHE A 370 -15.45 -16.72 1.61
N GLN A 371 -14.82 -17.79 2.05
CA GLN A 371 -15.24 -18.46 3.29
C GLN A 371 -14.71 -17.73 4.55
N ARG A 372 -13.79 -16.81 4.42
CA ARG A 372 -13.10 -16.10 5.48
C ARG A 372 -13.46 -14.62 5.56
N VAL A 373 -13.69 -14.00 4.39
CA VAL A 373 -13.89 -12.56 4.26
C VAL A 373 -15.08 -12.21 3.37
N ASP A 374 -15.57 -10.98 3.48
CA ASP A 374 -16.73 -10.47 2.73
C ASP A 374 -16.32 -9.87 1.38
N HIS A 375 -15.08 -9.34 1.28
CA HIS A 375 -14.56 -8.66 0.11
C HIS A 375 -13.09 -9.04 -0.13
N VAL A 376 -12.70 -9.20 -1.39
CA VAL A 376 -11.34 -9.58 -1.79
C VAL A 376 -10.77 -8.54 -2.75
N ILE A 377 -9.56 -8.08 -2.47
CA ILE A 377 -8.79 -7.16 -3.30
C ILE A 377 -7.46 -7.83 -3.64
N ASP A 378 -7.27 -8.19 -4.91
CA ASP A 378 -6.01 -8.75 -5.40
C ASP A 378 -5.19 -7.68 -6.14
N ILE A 379 -3.91 -7.58 -5.85
CA ILE A 379 -2.99 -6.66 -6.54
C ILE A 379 -2.13 -7.46 -7.50
N TRP A 380 -2.37 -7.28 -8.80
CA TRP A 380 -1.69 -8.00 -9.88
C TRP A 380 -0.82 -7.10 -10.74
N GLY A 381 0.22 -7.68 -11.35
CA GLY A 381 0.96 -7.02 -12.41
C GLY A 381 0.09 -6.79 -13.65
N ALA A 382 0.40 -5.74 -14.42
CA ALA A 382 -0.35 -5.36 -15.61
C ALA A 382 -0.39 -6.45 -16.70
N ASP A 383 0.58 -7.36 -16.71
CA ASP A 383 0.67 -8.53 -17.59
C ASP A 383 -0.46 -9.56 -17.34
N HIS A 384 -1.09 -9.55 -16.17
CA HIS A 384 -2.23 -10.41 -15.84
C HIS A 384 -3.61 -9.82 -16.21
N HIS A 385 -3.69 -8.66 -16.88
CA HIS A 385 -4.94 -8.02 -17.26
C HIS A 385 -5.95 -8.97 -17.94
N GLY A 386 -5.49 -9.81 -18.89
CA GLY A 386 -6.34 -10.77 -19.61
C GLY A 386 -6.91 -11.91 -18.75
N TYR A 387 -6.47 -12.03 -17.49
CA TYR A 387 -6.90 -13.07 -16.58
C TYR A 387 -8.05 -12.63 -15.66
N ILE A 388 -8.24 -11.32 -15.49
CA ILE A 388 -9.20 -10.73 -14.54
C ILE A 388 -10.62 -11.23 -14.79
N GLN A 389 -11.11 -11.14 -16.03
CA GLN A 389 -12.50 -11.48 -16.35
C GLN A 389 -12.78 -12.96 -16.08
N ARG A 390 -11.81 -13.83 -16.32
CA ARG A 390 -11.90 -15.27 -16.05
C ARG A 390 -12.16 -15.55 -14.57
N VAL A 391 -11.37 -14.93 -13.68
CA VAL A 391 -11.53 -15.12 -12.22
C VAL A 391 -12.81 -14.46 -11.72
N LYS A 392 -13.14 -13.25 -12.21
CA LYS A 392 -14.41 -12.58 -11.89
C LYS A 392 -15.62 -13.43 -12.25
N SER A 393 -15.59 -14.11 -13.41
CA SER A 393 -16.66 -15.01 -13.83
C SER A 393 -16.85 -16.16 -12.85
N ALA A 394 -15.77 -16.77 -12.36
CA ALA A 394 -15.82 -17.82 -11.36
C ALA A 394 -16.35 -17.32 -10.00
N CYS A 395 -15.87 -16.17 -9.52
CA CYS A 395 -16.39 -15.56 -8.29
C CYS A 395 -17.90 -15.24 -8.41
N THR A 396 -18.33 -14.70 -9.55
CA THR A 396 -19.74 -14.39 -9.80
C THR A 396 -20.60 -15.66 -9.80
N ALA A 397 -20.14 -16.73 -10.46
CA ALA A 397 -20.82 -18.03 -10.47
C ALA A 397 -20.96 -18.64 -9.08
N LEU A 398 -19.98 -18.42 -8.21
CA LEU A 398 -19.97 -18.87 -6.81
C LEU A 398 -20.81 -18.00 -5.88
N GLY A 399 -21.42 -16.90 -6.37
CA GLY A 399 -22.33 -16.04 -5.62
C GLY A 399 -21.73 -14.71 -5.14
N TYR A 400 -20.56 -14.31 -5.67
CA TYR A 400 -19.83 -13.10 -5.26
C TYR A 400 -19.63 -12.13 -6.44
N PRO A 401 -20.71 -11.54 -7.01
CA PRO A 401 -20.65 -10.76 -8.25
C PRO A 401 -19.94 -9.41 -8.14
N THR A 402 -19.87 -8.82 -6.93
CA THR A 402 -19.32 -7.48 -6.67
C THR A 402 -18.22 -7.45 -5.61
N GLN A 403 -17.93 -8.59 -4.99
CA GLN A 403 -17.03 -8.68 -3.84
C GLN A 403 -15.57 -8.93 -4.21
N PHE A 404 -15.28 -9.11 -5.50
CA PHE A 404 -13.92 -9.32 -6.02
C PHE A 404 -13.43 -8.13 -6.82
N GLU A 405 -12.35 -7.51 -6.36
CA GLU A 405 -11.64 -6.43 -7.02
C GLU A 405 -10.24 -6.88 -7.44
N VAL A 406 -9.77 -6.38 -8.57
CA VAL A 406 -8.35 -6.50 -8.98
C VAL A 406 -7.78 -5.12 -9.22
N LEU A 407 -6.70 -4.81 -8.53
CA LEU A 407 -5.89 -3.62 -8.74
C LEU A 407 -4.70 -3.98 -9.62
N LEU A 408 -4.65 -3.43 -10.82
CA LEU A 408 -3.50 -3.60 -11.70
C LEU A 408 -2.42 -2.60 -11.38
N GLY A 409 -1.20 -3.08 -11.26
CA GLY A 409 -0.04 -2.27 -11.02
C GLY A 409 0.91 -2.23 -12.21
N GLN A 410 1.39 -1.03 -12.57
CA GLN A 410 2.37 -0.80 -13.64
C GLN A 410 3.80 -1.08 -13.16
N LEU A 411 4.70 -1.26 -14.12
CA LEU A 411 6.10 -1.57 -13.88
C LEU A 411 6.85 -0.43 -13.17
N VAL A 412 7.98 -0.79 -12.56
CA VAL A 412 8.96 0.14 -11.99
C VAL A 412 10.22 0.08 -12.84
N ASN A 413 10.67 1.23 -13.33
CA ASN A 413 11.97 1.39 -13.96
C ASN A 413 12.98 1.75 -12.87
N LEU A 414 14.04 0.97 -12.76
CA LEU A 414 15.14 1.28 -11.85
C LEU A 414 16.17 2.13 -12.58
N LEU A 415 16.48 3.29 -12.00
CA LEU A 415 17.45 4.25 -12.53
C LEU A 415 18.59 4.47 -11.52
N ARG A 416 19.75 4.85 -12.02
CA ARG A 416 20.87 5.37 -11.23
C ARG A 416 21.41 6.62 -11.91
N ASN A 417 21.30 7.77 -11.25
CA ASN A 417 21.61 9.07 -11.84
C ASN A 417 20.87 9.34 -13.17
N GLY A 418 19.60 8.98 -13.24
CA GLY A 418 18.76 9.16 -14.43
C GLY A 418 19.02 8.16 -15.57
N GLN A 419 19.95 7.19 -15.39
CA GLN A 419 20.24 6.16 -16.39
C GLN A 419 19.62 4.84 -15.97
N PRO A 420 19.00 4.10 -16.92
CA PRO A 420 18.41 2.79 -16.62
C PRO A 420 19.45 1.79 -16.10
N VAL A 421 19.13 1.14 -14.99
CA VAL A 421 19.86 -0.03 -14.49
C VAL A 421 19.39 -1.24 -15.29
N ARG A 422 20.33 -1.92 -16.00
CA ARG A 422 19.99 -3.12 -16.76
C ARG A 422 19.60 -4.25 -15.84
N MET A 423 18.42 -4.82 -16.05
CA MET A 423 17.89 -5.95 -15.27
C MET A 423 17.53 -7.11 -16.22
N SER A 424 17.96 -8.32 -15.89
CA SER A 424 17.57 -9.53 -16.61
C SER A 424 17.42 -10.72 -15.65
N LYS A 425 16.21 -11.25 -15.49
CA LYS A 425 15.95 -12.48 -14.69
C LYS A 425 16.75 -13.68 -15.22
N ARG A 426 16.84 -13.83 -16.55
CA ARG A 426 17.56 -14.95 -17.18
C ARG A 426 19.06 -14.86 -16.97
N LYS A 427 19.62 -13.65 -16.91
CA LYS A 427 21.05 -13.40 -16.74
C LYS A 427 21.47 -13.27 -15.27
N GLY A 428 20.52 -13.25 -14.34
CA GLY A 428 20.79 -13.03 -12.91
C GLY A 428 21.39 -11.66 -12.58
N THR A 429 21.23 -10.66 -13.46
CA THR A 429 21.70 -9.28 -13.27
C THR A 429 20.58 -8.38 -12.74
N MET A 430 19.72 -8.92 -11.93
CA MET A 430 18.59 -8.17 -11.37
C MET A 430 18.97 -7.65 -9.99
N VAL A 431 18.83 -6.34 -9.79
CA VAL A 431 18.86 -5.78 -8.42
C VAL A 431 17.67 -6.34 -7.66
N THR A 432 17.94 -7.04 -6.59
CA THR A 432 16.92 -7.65 -5.75
C THR A 432 16.28 -6.60 -4.85
N PHE A 433 15.13 -6.92 -4.26
CA PHE A 433 14.45 -5.96 -3.40
C PHE A 433 15.14 -5.77 -2.05
N ASP A 434 15.75 -6.82 -1.52
CA ASP A 434 16.59 -6.77 -0.32
C ASP A 434 17.85 -5.93 -0.54
N GLU A 435 18.59 -6.10 -1.66
CA GLU A 435 19.72 -5.23 -2.01
C GLU A 435 19.29 -3.75 -2.09
N LEU A 436 18.11 -3.47 -2.65
CA LEU A 436 17.58 -2.11 -2.72
C LEU A 436 17.22 -1.56 -1.32
N LEU A 437 16.63 -2.38 -0.45
CA LEU A 437 16.34 -2.00 0.93
C LEU A 437 17.62 -1.73 1.71
N GLU A 438 18.68 -2.52 1.51
CA GLU A 438 19.97 -2.31 2.13
C GLU A 438 20.65 -1.03 1.64
N GLU A 439 20.62 -0.74 0.32
CA GLU A 439 21.28 0.42 -0.26
C GLU A 439 20.53 1.75 0.03
N VAL A 440 19.20 1.75 -0.04
CA VAL A 440 18.36 2.96 0.02
C VAL A 440 17.67 3.12 1.36
N GLY A 441 17.38 2.02 2.05
CA GLY A 441 16.56 1.98 3.26
C GLY A 441 15.06 1.85 2.97
N ALA A 442 14.34 1.26 3.92
CA ALA A 442 12.91 0.98 3.80
C ALA A 442 12.06 2.26 3.62
N ASP A 443 12.38 3.34 4.32
CA ASP A 443 11.58 4.58 4.29
C ASP A 443 11.51 5.20 2.89
N ALA A 444 12.67 5.45 2.27
CA ALA A 444 12.73 6.08 0.96
C ALA A 444 12.21 5.14 -0.14
N THR A 445 12.48 3.85 0.01
CA THR A 445 11.99 2.83 -0.92
C THR A 445 10.46 2.76 -0.91
N ARG A 446 9.83 2.59 0.25
CA ARG A 446 8.37 2.53 0.38
C ARG A 446 7.69 3.79 -0.10
N TYR A 447 8.16 4.95 0.38
CA TYR A 447 7.55 6.24 0.02
C TYR A 447 7.55 6.45 -1.50
N THR A 448 8.68 6.20 -2.16
CA THR A 448 8.82 6.36 -3.62
C THR A 448 7.90 5.39 -4.38
N LEU A 449 7.79 4.14 -3.91
CA LEU A 449 6.98 3.12 -4.57
C LEU A 449 5.46 3.36 -4.43
N VAL A 450 5.03 4.11 -3.40
CA VAL A 450 3.61 4.50 -3.20
C VAL A 450 3.28 5.85 -3.82
N ALA A 451 4.27 6.71 -4.13
CA ALA A 451 4.05 8.11 -4.51
C ALA A 451 3.26 8.34 -5.81
N LYS A 452 3.02 7.31 -6.62
CA LYS A 452 2.25 7.42 -7.86
C LYS A 452 1.09 6.43 -7.88
N SER A 453 0.05 6.78 -8.64
CA SER A 453 -1.07 5.88 -8.89
C SER A 453 -0.59 4.51 -9.40
N ASN A 454 -1.29 3.43 -9.00
CA ASN A 454 -1.02 2.07 -9.48
C ASN A 454 -0.99 1.95 -11.02
N ASN A 455 -1.76 2.79 -11.74
CA ASN A 455 -1.83 2.82 -13.20
C ASN A 455 -0.66 3.56 -13.88
N GLN A 456 0.23 4.18 -13.12
CA GLN A 456 1.37 4.93 -13.65
C GLN A 456 2.67 4.16 -13.41
N MET A 457 3.58 4.20 -14.38
CA MET A 457 4.94 3.71 -14.20
C MET A 457 5.70 4.57 -13.19
N ILE A 458 6.59 3.95 -12.44
CA ILE A 458 7.50 4.64 -11.52
C ILE A 458 8.92 4.57 -12.10
N ASP A 459 9.56 5.72 -12.21
CA ASP A 459 11.00 5.82 -12.39
C ASP A 459 11.63 5.96 -11.00
N PHE A 460 12.23 4.87 -10.50
CA PHE A 460 12.88 4.82 -9.21
C PHE A 460 14.37 5.11 -9.39
N ASP A 461 14.81 6.32 -9.07
CA ASP A 461 16.22 6.68 -9.11
C ASP A 461 16.86 6.47 -7.73
N ILE A 462 17.78 5.48 -7.66
CA ILE A 462 18.47 5.09 -6.43
C ILE A 462 19.18 6.28 -5.79
N GLU A 463 19.92 7.07 -6.59
CA GLU A 463 20.71 8.17 -6.04
C GLU A 463 19.83 9.35 -5.56
N LEU A 464 18.68 9.56 -6.20
CA LEU A 464 17.70 10.54 -5.72
C LEU A 464 17.07 10.09 -4.40
N ALA A 465 16.71 8.80 -4.29
CA ALA A 465 16.11 8.24 -3.08
C ALA A 465 17.04 8.25 -1.86
N LYS A 466 18.36 8.26 -2.07
CA LYS A 466 19.39 8.35 -1.01
C LYS A 466 19.70 9.78 -0.55
N LYS A 467 19.23 10.80 -1.28
CA LYS A 467 19.53 12.20 -0.94
C LYS A 467 18.89 12.60 0.39
N GLN A 468 19.67 13.32 1.18
CA GLN A 468 19.24 13.92 2.44
C GLN A 468 19.03 15.44 2.27
N ASP A 469 18.21 15.81 1.31
CA ASP A 469 17.83 17.18 1.04
C ASP A 469 16.37 17.28 0.57
N ASN A 470 15.87 18.51 0.39
CA ASN A 470 14.47 18.77 0.01
C ASN A 470 14.08 18.29 -1.40
N THR A 471 15.01 17.77 -2.20
CA THR A 471 14.69 17.15 -3.50
C THR A 471 14.22 15.71 -3.35
N ASN A 472 14.43 15.11 -2.18
CA ASN A 472 13.88 13.80 -1.82
C ASN A 472 12.58 14.00 -1.02
N PRO A 473 11.40 13.62 -1.56
CA PRO A 473 10.11 13.88 -0.92
C PRO A 473 9.98 13.27 0.49
N VAL A 474 10.46 12.04 0.71
CA VAL A 474 10.38 11.42 2.03
C VAL A 474 11.23 12.18 3.05
N TYR A 475 12.43 12.59 2.66
CA TYR A 475 13.30 13.39 3.53
C TYR A 475 12.61 14.71 3.92
N TYR A 476 11.98 15.38 2.95
CA TYR A 476 11.26 16.63 3.19
C TYR A 476 10.15 16.50 4.23
N VAL A 477 9.34 15.43 4.14
CA VAL A 477 8.26 15.15 5.09
C VAL A 477 8.80 14.74 6.46
N GLN A 478 9.79 13.84 6.50
CA GLN A 478 10.44 13.42 7.75
C GLN A 478 11.14 14.58 8.45
N TYR A 479 11.78 15.47 7.69
CA TYR A 479 12.39 16.68 8.25
C TYR A 479 11.34 17.61 8.88
N ALA A 480 10.17 17.79 8.23
CA ALA A 480 9.09 18.58 8.84
C ALA A 480 8.64 17.95 10.17
N HIS A 481 8.45 16.63 10.23
CA HIS A 481 8.11 15.92 11.45
C HIS A 481 9.19 16.06 12.54
N ALA A 482 10.46 15.80 12.22
CA ALA A 482 11.58 15.94 13.16
C ALA A 482 11.71 17.37 13.70
N ARG A 483 11.41 18.37 12.85
CA ARG A 483 11.40 19.78 13.24
C ARG A 483 10.30 20.10 14.24
N THR A 484 9.07 19.58 14.04
CA THR A 484 7.98 19.73 15.04
C THR A 484 8.39 19.14 16.39
N CYS A 485 8.98 17.93 16.39
CA CYS A 485 9.50 17.29 17.59
C CYS A 485 10.59 18.15 18.29
N SER A 486 11.50 18.74 17.51
CA SER A 486 12.56 19.61 18.02
C SER A 486 12.02 20.88 18.69
N ILE A 487 10.98 21.51 18.10
CA ILE A 487 10.32 22.70 18.67
C ILE A 487 9.69 22.35 20.02
N LEU A 488 8.97 21.24 20.09
CA LEU A 488 8.29 20.78 21.32
C LEU A 488 9.31 20.44 22.43
N ARG A 489 10.39 19.72 22.10
CA ARG A 489 11.47 19.45 23.07
C ARG A 489 12.07 20.73 23.61
N LYS A 490 12.38 21.70 22.75
CA LYS A 490 12.93 22.98 23.14
C LYS A 490 11.97 23.75 24.04
N ALA A 491 10.67 23.75 23.77
CA ALA A 491 9.66 24.39 24.59
C ALA A 491 9.51 23.73 25.94
N ALA A 492 9.56 22.41 26.01
CA ALA A 492 9.50 21.65 27.27
C ALA A 492 10.82 21.67 28.09
N GLY A 493 11.93 22.14 27.50
CA GLY A 493 13.25 22.15 28.14
C GLY A 493 13.85 20.76 28.35
N VAL A 494 13.51 19.78 27.49
CA VAL A 494 13.98 18.39 27.57
C VAL A 494 15.01 18.06 26.51
N SER A 495 15.97 17.20 26.84
CA SER A 495 16.96 16.66 25.87
C SER A 495 16.35 15.65 24.93
N LYS A 496 17.12 15.18 23.93
CA LYS A 496 16.68 14.09 23.01
C LYS A 496 16.49 12.77 23.74
N GLU A 497 17.38 12.48 24.68
CA GLU A 497 17.40 11.28 25.50
C GLU A 497 16.19 11.25 26.45
N GLU A 498 15.95 12.34 27.17
CA GLU A 498 14.77 12.49 28.03
C GLU A 498 13.46 12.38 27.22
N ALA A 499 13.40 12.95 26.01
CA ALA A 499 12.22 12.87 25.15
C ALA A 499 11.96 11.44 24.67
N ALA A 500 13.01 10.65 24.42
CA ALA A 500 12.88 9.24 24.05
C ALA A 500 12.29 8.39 25.20
N GLU A 501 12.63 8.71 26.44
CA GLU A 501 12.10 8.03 27.63
C GLU A 501 10.65 8.45 27.94
N LEU A 502 10.33 9.73 27.79
CA LEU A 502 9.01 10.29 28.12
C LEU A 502 7.96 9.99 27.03
N GLY A 503 8.39 9.91 25.77
CA GLY A 503 7.52 9.94 24.61
C GLY A 503 7.07 11.37 24.22
N MET A 504 6.92 11.58 22.91
CA MET A 504 6.62 12.92 22.38
C MET A 504 5.27 13.49 22.82
N ASP A 505 4.32 12.68 23.23
CA ASP A 505 3.02 13.14 23.72
C ASP A 505 3.13 13.79 25.10
N GLU A 506 3.92 13.23 25.99
CA GLU A 506 4.23 13.84 27.28
C GLU A 506 5.08 15.11 27.12
N VAL A 507 6.06 15.09 26.19
CA VAL A 507 6.84 16.28 25.85
C VAL A 507 5.96 17.41 25.36
N ALA A 508 5.01 17.12 24.47
CA ALA A 508 4.06 18.09 23.94
C ALA A 508 3.14 18.63 25.07
N SER A 509 2.67 17.76 25.95
CA SER A 509 1.83 18.18 27.10
C SER A 509 2.57 19.13 28.03
N ARG A 510 3.85 18.89 28.33
CA ARG A 510 4.70 19.82 29.12
C ARG A 510 4.95 21.13 28.39
N ALA A 511 5.18 21.10 27.08
CA ALA A 511 5.44 22.28 26.26
C ALA A 511 4.24 23.23 26.18
N ILE A 512 3.03 22.68 26.09
CA ILE A 512 1.79 23.42 25.79
C ILE A 512 1.07 23.80 27.09
N GLY A 513 1.08 22.91 28.09
CA GLY A 513 0.29 23.03 29.32
C GLY A 513 -1.17 22.61 29.11
N ALA A 514 -1.96 22.70 30.20
CA ALA A 514 -3.36 22.28 30.22
C ALA A 514 -4.30 23.27 29.51
N GLU A 515 -4.00 24.56 29.58
CA GLU A 515 -4.85 25.63 29.05
C GLU A 515 -4.12 26.41 27.96
N TYR A 516 -4.78 26.59 26.83
CA TYR A 516 -4.35 27.41 25.70
C TYR A 516 -5.55 27.92 24.91
N ASP A 517 -5.44 29.15 24.41
CA ASP A 517 -6.52 29.82 23.66
C ASP A 517 -6.20 29.83 22.16
N LEU A 518 -6.93 29.01 21.38
CA LEU A 518 -6.80 28.94 19.94
C LEU A 518 -7.35 30.18 19.21
N GLY A 519 -8.13 31.02 19.87
CA GLY A 519 -8.60 32.30 19.35
C GLY A 519 -7.49 33.33 19.11
N LEU A 520 -6.31 33.11 19.72
CA LEU A 520 -5.12 33.94 19.51
C LEU A 520 -4.44 33.71 18.15
N LEU A 521 -4.75 32.60 17.47
CA LEU A 521 -4.22 32.24 16.15
C LEU A 521 -5.00 32.98 15.06
N THR A 522 -4.46 34.08 14.58
CA THR A 522 -5.13 34.99 13.63
C THR A 522 -4.35 35.22 12.33
N ASP A 523 -3.15 34.67 12.21
CA ASP A 523 -2.35 34.76 10.99
C ASP A 523 -2.91 33.87 9.89
N SER A 524 -2.83 34.32 8.65
CA SER A 524 -3.34 33.57 7.50
C SER A 524 -2.66 32.20 7.29
N THR A 525 -1.39 32.07 7.70
CA THR A 525 -0.66 30.80 7.63
C THR A 525 -1.10 29.82 8.72
N GLU A 526 -1.53 30.32 9.90
CA GLU A 526 -2.16 29.52 10.95
C GLU A 526 -3.50 28.94 10.47
N ALA A 527 -4.31 29.76 9.82
CA ALA A 527 -5.58 29.34 9.23
C ALA A 527 -5.39 28.33 8.08
N ALA A 528 -4.37 28.55 7.22
CA ALA A 528 -4.05 27.62 6.14
C ALA A 528 -3.60 26.25 6.67
N LEU A 529 -2.80 26.23 7.75
CA LEU A 529 -2.37 24.99 8.41
C LEU A 529 -3.56 24.26 9.04
N ALA A 530 -4.45 24.96 9.75
CA ALA A 530 -5.67 24.40 10.32
C ALA A 530 -6.55 23.77 9.25
N ARG A 531 -6.73 24.46 8.13
CA ARG A 531 -7.48 23.96 6.97
C ARG A 531 -6.86 22.68 6.42
N LYS A 532 -5.54 22.65 6.17
CA LYS A 532 -4.85 21.48 5.64
C LYS A 532 -5.00 20.26 6.57
N LEU A 533 -4.82 20.45 7.86
CA LEU A 533 -4.99 19.39 8.86
C LEU A 533 -6.43 18.84 8.89
N SER A 534 -7.43 19.70 8.71
CA SER A 534 -8.84 19.30 8.73
C SER A 534 -9.29 18.49 7.50
N GLU A 535 -8.47 18.42 6.44
CA GLU A 535 -8.73 17.61 5.24
C GLU A 535 -8.45 16.11 5.46
N PHE A 536 -7.65 15.77 6.49
CA PHE A 536 -7.09 14.44 6.66
C PHE A 536 -8.14 13.32 6.72
N GLY A 537 -9.21 13.45 7.51
CA GLY A 537 -10.26 12.42 7.62
C GLY A 537 -10.94 12.12 6.28
N GLY A 538 -11.36 13.17 5.55
CA GLY A 538 -11.95 13.00 4.22
C GLY A 538 -10.98 12.44 3.18
N LEU A 539 -9.66 12.75 3.32
CA LEU A 539 -8.63 12.16 2.49
C LEU A 539 -8.53 10.64 2.73
N ILE A 540 -8.51 10.20 3.98
CA ILE A 540 -8.43 8.77 4.32
C ILE A 540 -9.62 8.01 3.73
N GLU A 541 -10.84 8.53 3.89
CA GLU A 541 -12.02 7.91 3.28
C GLU A 541 -11.93 7.84 1.75
N SER A 542 -11.45 8.91 1.11
CA SER A 542 -11.26 8.93 -0.34
C SER A 542 -10.15 7.95 -0.79
N CYS A 543 -9.05 7.84 -0.05
CA CYS A 543 -8.01 6.85 -0.31
C CYS A 543 -8.54 5.41 -0.19
N ALA A 544 -9.34 5.14 0.85
CA ALA A 544 -9.96 3.83 1.05
C ALA A 544 -10.95 3.49 -0.07
N ARG A 545 -11.86 4.42 -0.39
CA ARG A 545 -12.90 4.23 -1.42
C ARG A 545 -12.32 4.01 -2.82
N ASP A 546 -11.33 4.83 -3.18
CA ASP A 546 -10.75 4.85 -4.54
C ASP A 546 -9.52 3.95 -4.66
N ARG A 547 -9.13 3.23 -3.58
CA ARG A 547 -7.90 2.40 -3.52
C ARG A 547 -6.65 3.19 -3.94
N ALA A 548 -6.50 4.42 -3.43
CA ALA A 548 -5.54 5.42 -3.90
C ALA A 548 -4.57 5.91 -2.80
N PRO A 549 -3.71 5.04 -2.21
CA PRO A 549 -2.80 5.42 -1.13
C PRO A 549 -1.78 6.50 -1.53
N PHE A 550 -1.47 6.67 -2.81
CA PHE A 550 -0.58 7.73 -3.29
C PHE A 550 -1.05 9.15 -2.93
N ARG A 551 -2.35 9.36 -2.76
CA ARG A 551 -2.88 10.69 -2.34
C ARG A 551 -2.36 11.09 -0.97
N LEU A 552 -2.05 10.12 -0.12
CA LEU A 552 -1.55 10.37 1.23
C LEU A 552 -0.11 10.88 1.22
N THR A 553 0.74 10.42 0.29
CA THR A 553 2.10 10.95 0.14
C THR A 553 2.08 12.41 -0.32
N HIS A 554 1.23 12.75 -1.31
CA HIS A 554 1.07 14.12 -1.77
C HIS A 554 0.53 15.04 -0.65
N TYR A 555 -0.45 14.56 0.10
CA TYR A 555 -0.97 15.29 1.26
C TYR A 555 0.11 15.55 2.31
N ALA A 556 0.95 14.58 2.62
CA ALA A 556 2.05 14.72 3.58
C ALA A 556 3.06 15.79 3.14
N GLU A 557 3.39 15.86 1.83
CA GLU A 557 4.24 16.90 1.26
C GLU A 557 3.58 18.29 1.36
N GLU A 558 2.30 18.41 1.03
CA GLU A 558 1.54 19.65 1.14
C GLU A 558 1.41 20.11 2.60
N LEU A 559 1.19 19.20 3.54
CA LEU A 559 1.16 19.50 4.97
C LEU A 559 2.52 19.96 5.48
N ALA A 560 3.60 19.32 5.05
CA ALA A 560 4.96 19.76 5.37
C ALA A 560 5.22 21.18 4.85
N ALA A 561 4.80 21.50 3.61
CA ALA A 561 4.92 22.83 3.03
C ALA A 561 4.09 23.88 3.79
N ALA A 562 2.86 23.56 4.18
CA ALA A 562 2.00 24.43 4.98
C ALA A 562 2.63 24.71 6.37
N PHE A 563 3.19 23.67 7.00
CA PHE A 563 3.92 23.82 8.26
C PHE A 563 5.16 24.73 8.11
N HIS A 564 5.96 24.55 7.08
CA HIS A 564 7.11 25.40 6.84
C HIS A 564 6.73 26.86 6.60
N SER A 565 5.62 27.12 5.89
CA SER A 565 5.08 28.47 5.68
C SER A 565 4.64 29.11 6.98
N PHE A 566 3.89 28.36 7.82
CA PHE A 566 3.51 28.79 9.17
C PHE A 566 4.73 29.11 10.04
N TYR A 567 5.71 28.20 10.06
CA TYR A 567 6.89 28.36 10.91
C TYR A 567 7.80 29.53 10.47
N ALA A 568 7.81 29.86 9.19
CA ALA A 568 8.55 31.00 8.65
C ALA A 568 7.84 32.34 8.98
N ALA A 569 6.52 32.38 8.95
CA ALA A 569 5.74 33.60 9.21
C ALA A 569 5.53 33.85 10.72
N CYS A 570 5.30 32.79 11.49
CA CYS A 570 4.87 32.87 12.89
C CYS A 570 5.98 32.45 13.85
N GLN A 571 6.37 33.38 14.74
CA GLN A 571 7.31 33.07 15.82
C GLN A 571 6.62 32.17 16.85
N VAL A 572 7.06 30.89 16.99
CA VAL A 572 6.48 29.93 17.94
C VAL A 572 7.05 30.10 19.35
N LEU A 573 8.37 30.20 19.46
CA LEU A 573 9.08 30.36 20.74
C LEU A 573 9.75 31.73 20.83
N PRO A 574 9.80 32.34 22.01
CA PRO A 574 10.53 33.57 22.18
C PRO A 574 12.04 33.37 21.89
N SER A 575 12.67 34.36 21.32
CA SER A 575 14.10 34.43 21.07
C SER A 575 14.63 35.84 21.33
N GLU A 576 15.94 36.00 21.37
CA GLU A 576 16.57 37.31 21.62
C GLU A 576 16.10 38.34 20.57
N GLY A 577 15.57 39.45 21.04
CA GLY A 577 15.01 40.50 20.16
C GLY A 577 13.63 40.20 19.51
N ARG A 578 13.05 39.00 19.76
CA ARG A 578 11.74 38.59 19.27
C ARG A 578 10.91 37.95 20.37
N PRO A 579 10.28 38.73 21.25
CA PRO A 579 9.39 38.21 22.29
C PRO A 579 8.10 37.68 21.64
N VAL A 580 7.52 36.64 22.24
CA VAL A 580 6.18 36.13 21.91
C VAL A 580 5.43 36.05 23.21
N GLU A 581 4.18 36.49 23.21
CA GLU A 581 3.29 36.37 24.35
C GLU A 581 3.08 34.91 24.73
N GLU A 582 3.09 34.57 25.98
CA GLU A 582 3.06 33.18 26.47
C GLU A 582 1.80 32.43 25.96
N GLY A 583 0.63 33.09 26.04
CA GLY A 583 -0.62 32.50 25.55
C GLY A 583 -0.59 32.18 24.05
N LEU A 584 -0.05 33.07 23.23
CA LEU A 584 0.12 32.88 21.79
C LEU A 584 1.16 31.78 21.50
N SER A 585 2.26 31.73 22.26
CA SER A 585 3.25 30.67 22.15
C SER A 585 2.64 29.29 22.42
N ARG A 586 1.84 29.14 23.46
CA ARG A 586 1.13 27.90 23.80
C ARG A 586 0.14 27.48 22.71
N ALA A 587 -0.63 28.42 22.16
CA ALA A 587 -1.55 28.16 21.06
C ALA A 587 -0.81 27.69 19.79
N ARG A 588 0.32 28.32 19.44
CA ARG A 588 1.18 27.90 18.32
C ARG A 588 1.84 26.56 18.55
N LEU A 589 2.24 26.23 19.78
CA LEU A 589 2.78 24.91 20.13
C LEU A 589 1.68 23.82 19.98
N ALA A 590 0.43 24.13 20.27
CA ALA A 590 -0.69 23.20 20.00
C ALA A 590 -0.84 22.92 18.49
N ALA A 591 -0.66 23.92 17.64
CA ALA A 591 -0.66 23.76 16.17
C ALA A 591 0.54 22.91 15.70
N VAL A 592 1.74 23.12 16.31
CA VAL A 592 2.94 22.30 16.05
C VAL A 592 2.72 20.84 16.43
N ASP A 593 2.13 20.56 17.61
CA ASP A 593 1.86 19.17 18.02
C ASP A 593 0.80 18.50 17.15
N ALA A 594 -0.27 19.20 16.78
CA ALA A 594 -1.26 18.67 15.86
C ALA A 594 -0.63 18.31 14.50
N THR A 595 0.26 19.17 13.98
CA THR A 595 1.00 18.91 12.74
C THR A 595 1.90 17.68 12.87
N ARG A 596 2.65 17.56 13.98
CA ARG A 596 3.47 16.39 14.29
C ARG A 596 2.66 15.10 14.19
N ARG A 597 1.50 15.07 14.85
CA ARG A 597 0.63 13.88 14.89
C ARG A 597 0.13 13.47 13.50
N VAL A 598 -0.35 14.43 12.71
CA VAL A 598 -0.87 14.11 11.37
C VAL A 598 0.24 13.74 10.39
N LEU A 599 1.42 14.36 10.47
CA LEU A 599 2.60 13.92 9.71
C LEU A 599 3.01 12.49 10.10
N ALA A 600 3.03 12.17 11.40
CA ALA A 600 3.32 10.82 11.87
C ALA A 600 2.30 9.80 11.36
N LEU A 601 1.00 10.09 11.43
CA LEU A 601 -0.06 9.24 10.89
C LEU A 601 0.11 9.03 9.37
N SER A 602 0.38 10.11 8.63
CA SER A 602 0.57 10.03 7.17
C SER A 602 1.76 9.14 6.80
N LEU A 603 2.90 9.28 7.51
CA LEU A 603 4.08 8.45 7.29
C LEU A 603 3.83 6.99 7.68
N THR A 604 3.24 6.75 8.86
CA THR A 604 2.99 5.40 9.37
C THR A 604 2.03 4.61 8.46
N MET A 605 1.01 5.25 7.91
CA MET A 605 0.07 4.60 6.97
C MET A 605 0.71 4.18 5.65
N VAL A 606 1.81 4.81 5.24
CA VAL A 606 2.59 4.35 4.09
C VAL A 606 3.81 3.50 4.51
N GLY A 607 3.87 3.10 5.78
CA GLY A 607 4.91 2.23 6.35
C GLY A 607 6.28 2.91 6.48
N VAL A 608 6.30 4.24 6.58
CA VAL A 608 7.51 5.07 6.73
C VAL A 608 7.64 5.53 8.18
N ALA A 609 8.87 5.56 8.69
CA ALA A 609 9.14 5.99 10.05
C ALA A 609 8.93 7.50 10.23
N ALA A 610 8.22 7.88 11.29
CA ALA A 610 8.09 9.26 11.74
C ALA A 610 9.30 9.62 12.62
N LEU A 611 10.41 10.02 11.98
CA LEU A 611 11.67 10.30 12.67
C LEU A 611 11.55 11.51 13.59
N GLN A 612 11.94 11.36 14.86
CA GLN A 612 11.91 12.46 15.84
C GLN A 612 13.15 13.35 15.77
N THR A 613 14.20 12.88 15.11
CA THR A 613 15.48 13.60 14.90
C THR A 613 16.06 13.25 13.54
N MET A 614 16.67 14.21 12.89
CA MET A 614 17.42 14.04 11.65
C MET A 614 18.71 14.87 11.76
#